data_ee8c0b000d1f2baf25c6ef112e7bbc98
#
_entry.id   ee8c0b000d1f2baf25c6ef112e7bbc98
#
_cell.length_a   1.000
_cell.length_b   1.000
_cell.length_c   1.000
_cell.angle_alpha   90.00
_cell.angle_beta   90.00
_cell.angle_gamma   90.00
#
_symmetry.space_group_name_H-M   'P 1'
#
loop_
_entity.id
_entity.type
_entity.pdbx_description
1 polymer ?
#
loop_
_entity_poly.entity_id
_entity_poly.type
_entity_poly.pdbx_seq_one_letter_code
_entity_poly.pdbx_strand_id
1 'polypeptide(L)'
;MTVEFAGTKAKNAEINAQPEFPAAMLEQEVAKVKAFQHDFYAVFDGAAQAEKKLKLLRPENLKAALEKLQGNAVNSYAFSDSLVFYASLNTQQGRLVPVSSCFSILAALVCAQLWALARGYPFRGGVEIGRAAVFNGNQILGPALSDAVQLEEQAQFPRILVGNGFHDYLQLHSKLPLDTPENRANQEFAEICIGHICESDEPCRLHEPDKANERKTRVLSLDVHSDFVAGLIGEQHQALLNKARSFAEHEIQRFSGHNEKLACRYRHLLNYLGGKR
;
A
#
# COMPACT_ATOMS: atom_id res chain seq x y z
N MET A 1 6.92 5.99 0.32
CA MET A 1 5.65 5.38 -0.11
C MET A 1 4.59 6.46 -0.16
N THR A 2 3.82 6.50 -1.20
CA THR A 2 2.79 7.51 -1.44
C THR A 2 1.45 6.81 -1.64
N VAL A 3 0.40 7.36 -1.05
CA VAL A 3 -0.98 6.88 -1.19
C VAL A 3 -1.83 8.08 -1.62
N GLU A 4 -2.50 8.00 -2.76
CA GLU A 4 -3.36 9.06 -3.29
C GLU A 4 -4.79 8.53 -3.47
N PHE A 5 -5.79 9.38 -3.16
CA PHE A 5 -7.20 9.03 -3.32
C PHE A 5 -7.61 8.99 -4.79
N ALA A 6 -7.95 7.81 -5.29
CA ALA A 6 -8.53 7.66 -6.61
C ALA A 6 -9.94 8.26 -6.62
N GLY A 7 -10.13 9.28 -7.43
CA GLY A 7 -11.43 9.98 -7.56
C GLY A 7 -11.42 11.45 -7.16
N THR A 8 -10.45 11.89 -6.35
CA THR A 8 -10.32 13.31 -5.99
C THR A 8 -10.04 14.17 -7.23
N LYS A 9 -9.21 13.70 -8.17
CA LYS A 9 -8.95 14.41 -9.44
C LYS A 9 -10.20 14.57 -10.32
N ALA A 10 -11.06 13.54 -10.38
CA ALA A 10 -12.30 13.63 -11.16
C ALA A 10 -13.30 14.58 -10.51
N LYS A 11 -13.43 14.55 -9.19
CA LYS A 11 -14.25 15.51 -8.44
C LYS A 11 -13.70 16.92 -8.49
N ASN A 12 -12.39 17.11 -8.40
CA ASN A 12 -11.77 18.42 -8.54
C ASN A 12 -11.98 19.03 -9.92
N ALA A 13 -12.05 18.22 -11.00
CA ALA A 13 -12.40 18.70 -12.33
C ALA A 13 -13.87 19.15 -12.41
N GLU A 14 -14.82 18.42 -11.80
CA GLU A 14 -16.22 18.84 -11.68
C GLU A 14 -16.39 20.11 -10.84
N ILE A 15 -15.64 20.22 -9.74
CA ILE A 15 -15.60 21.36 -8.85
C ILE A 15 -15.12 22.62 -9.55
N ASN A 16 -14.02 22.53 -10.30
CA ASN A 16 -13.45 23.66 -11.04
C ASN A 16 -14.30 24.12 -12.24
N ALA A 17 -15.27 23.31 -12.67
CA ALA A 17 -16.20 23.65 -13.73
C ALA A 17 -17.45 24.43 -13.23
N GLN A 18 -17.64 24.57 -11.92
CA GLN A 18 -18.77 25.28 -11.34
C GLN A 18 -18.37 26.70 -10.92
N PRO A 19 -19.09 27.76 -11.36
CA PRO A 19 -18.74 29.15 -11.07
C PRO A 19 -18.91 29.56 -9.60
N GLU A 20 -19.63 28.80 -8.79
CA GLU A 20 -19.75 29.01 -7.35
C GLU A 20 -19.66 27.65 -6.64
N PHE A 21 -18.52 27.40 -6.01
CA PHE A 21 -18.34 26.20 -5.20
C PHE A 21 -18.92 26.42 -3.80
N PRO A 22 -19.98 25.70 -3.39
CA PRO A 22 -20.53 25.88 -2.05
C PRO A 22 -19.51 25.49 -0.98
N ALA A 23 -19.16 26.42 -0.08
CA ALA A 23 -18.22 26.16 1.03
C ALA A 23 -18.58 24.87 1.80
N ALA A 24 -19.87 24.58 1.96
CA ALA A 24 -20.36 23.36 2.60
C ALA A 24 -19.91 22.05 1.90
N MET A 25 -19.79 22.04 0.57
CA MET A 25 -19.28 20.85 -0.14
C MET A 25 -17.78 20.67 0.08
N LEU A 26 -17.01 21.75 0.12
CA LEU A 26 -15.59 21.70 0.45
C LEU A 26 -15.37 21.17 1.87
N GLU A 27 -16.12 21.69 2.84
CA GLU A 27 -16.06 21.25 4.23
C GLU A 27 -16.39 19.74 4.35
N GLN A 28 -17.38 19.27 3.61
CA GLN A 28 -17.75 17.85 3.60
C GLN A 28 -16.62 16.96 3.01
N GLU A 29 -15.98 17.36 1.91
CA GLU A 29 -14.87 16.60 1.33
C GLU A 29 -13.64 16.64 2.25
N VAL A 30 -13.32 17.79 2.85
CA VAL A 30 -12.24 17.90 3.85
C VAL A 30 -12.52 17.00 5.06
N ALA A 31 -13.77 16.95 5.54
CA ALA A 31 -14.15 16.08 6.65
C ALA A 31 -13.96 14.60 6.30
N LYS A 32 -14.28 14.17 5.06
CA LYS A 32 -14.05 12.80 4.58
C LYS A 32 -12.56 12.45 4.54
N VAL A 33 -11.73 13.35 4.01
CA VAL A 33 -10.26 13.15 3.95
C VAL A 33 -9.70 13.01 5.37
N LYS A 34 -10.09 13.90 6.29
CA LYS A 34 -9.65 13.83 7.70
C LYS A 34 -10.10 12.53 8.39
N ALA A 35 -11.35 12.11 8.19
CA ALA A 35 -11.87 10.86 8.75
C ALA A 35 -11.08 9.66 8.21
N PHE A 36 -10.80 9.63 6.90
CA PHE A 36 -9.98 8.58 6.30
C PHE A 36 -8.55 8.58 6.88
N GLN A 37 -7.90 9.74 6.97
CA GLN A 37 -6.55 9.83 7.55
C GLN A 37 -6.54 9.31 8.99
N HIS A 38 -7.48 9.73 9.82
CA HIS A 38 -7.62 9.25 11.19
C HIS A 38 -7.77 7.73 11.27
N ASP A 39 -8.68 7.18 10.48
CA ASP A 39 -8.96 5.74 10.46
C ASP A 39 -7.79 4.94 9.87
N PHE A 40 -7.09 5.49 8.88
CA PHE A 40 -5.88 4.88 8.32
C PHE A 40 -4.77 4.77 9.36
N TYR A 41 -4.54 5.84 10.15
CA TYR A 41 -3.57 5.79 11.25
C TYR A 41 -3.94 4.76 12.30
N ALA A 42 -5.23 4.61 12.63
CA ALA A 42 -5.68 3.58 13.58
C ALA A 42 -5.39 2.15 13.08
N VAL A 43 -5.59 1.88 11.77
CA VAL A 43 -5.22 0.60 11.16
C VAL A 43 -3.71 0.40 11.16
N PHE A 44 -2.95 1.45 10.88
CA PHE A 44 -1.48 1.41 10.89
C PHE A 44 -0.94 1.08 12.28
N ASP A 45 -1.43 1.76 13.32
CA ASP A 45 -1.06 1.50 14.71
C ASP A 45 -1.45 0.08 15.14
N GLY A 46 -2.61 -0.42 14.69
CA GLY A 46 -3.04 -1.79 14.90
C GLY A 46 -2.07 -2.82 14.31
N ALA A 47 -1.57 -2.59 13.09
CA ALA A 47 -0.57 -3.46 12.44
C ALA A 47 0.79 -3.41 13.17
N ALA A 48 1.22 -2.24 13.62
CA ALA A 48 2.43 -2.10 14.43
C ALA A 48 2.33 -2.84 15.77
N GLN A 49 1.14 -2.89 16.38
CA GLN A 49 0.89 -3.70 17.57
C GLN A 49 0.89 -5.20 17.27
N ALA A 50 0.41 -5.63 16.10
CA ALA A 50 0.49 -7.02 15.66
C ALA A 50 1.94 -7.48 15.50
N GLU A 51 2.83 -6.63 14.98
CA GLU A 51 4.28 -6.89 14.96
C GLU A 51 4.84 -7.14 16.36
N LYS A 52 4.47 -6.31 17.34
CA LYS A 52 4.89 -6.50 18.74
C LYS A 52 4.40 -7.85 19.30
N LYS A 53 3.17 -8.25 19.02
CA LYS A 53 2.63 -9.56 19.43
C LYS A 53 3.38 -10.72 18.78
N LEU A 54 3.70 -10.62 17.50
CA LEU A 54 4.51 -11.63 16.80
C LEU A 54 5.90 -11.77 17.43
N LYS A 55 6.54 -10.67 17.84
CA LYS A 55 7.81 -10.69 18.58
C LYS A 55 7.69 -11.42 19.91
N LEU A 56 6.58 -11.24 20.64
CA LEU A 56 6.37 -11.90 21.95
C LEU A 56 6.14 -13.41 21.86
N LEU A 57 5.66 -13.93 20.74
CA LEU A 57 5.39 -15.35 20.53
C LEU A 57 6.62 -16.17 20.09
N ARG A 58 7.79 -15.52 19.91
CA ARG A 58 9.01 -16.13 19.41
C ARG A 58 9.92 -16.63 20.55
N PRO A 59 10.81 -17.63 20.28
CA PRO A 59 11.82 -18.08 21.24
C PRO A 59 12.69 -16.93 21.78
N GLU A 60 13.17 -17.06 23.03
CA GLU A 60 13.93 -16.00 23.72
C GLU A 60 15.16 -15.51 22.95
N ASN A 61 15.89 -16.43 22.29
CA ASN A 61 17.05 -16.08 21.46
C ASN A 61 16.67 -15.19 20.27
N LEU A 62 15.47 -15.39 19.71
CA LEU A 62 14.95 -14.57 18.61
C LEU A 62 14.40 -13.24 19.12
N LYS A 63 13.82 -13.20 20.33
CA LYS A 63 13.38 -11.94 20.96
C LYS A 63 14.54 -10.97 21.15
N ALA A 64 15.68 -11.44 21.69
CA ALA A 64 16.85 -10.60 21.87
C ALA A 64 17.42 -10.05 20.54
N ALA A 65 17.36 -10.86 19.46
CA ALA A 65 17.71 -10.41 18.12
C ALA A 65 16.71 -9.37 17.57
N LEU A 66 15.42 -9.59 17.77
CA LEU A 66 14.36 -8.67 17.33
C LEU A 66 14.38 -7.34 18.11
N GLU A 67 14.77 -7.35 19.38
CA GLU A 67 14.98 -6.12 20.16
C GLU A 67 16.15 -5.29 19.60
N LYS A 68 17.23 -5.94 19.18
CA LYS A 68 18.36 -5.28 18.50
C LYS A 68 18.01 -4.80 17.08
N LEU A 69 17.11 -5.51 16.41
CA LEU A 69 16.56 -5.17 15.10
C LEU A 69 15.39 -4.18 15.22
N GLN A 70 15.14 -3.57 16.41
CA GLN A 70 14.10 -2.57 16.54
C GLN A 70 14.21 -1.61 15.38
N GLY A 71 13.28 -1.78 14.43
CA GLY A 71 13.23 -0.99 13.22
C GLY A 71 13.11 0.48 13.59
N ASN A 72 13.67 1.32 12.77
CA ASN A 72 13.45 2.74 12.90
C ASN A 72 11.94 2.98 12.85
N ALA A 73 11.47 3.92 13.65
CA ALA A 73 10.06 4.28 13.68
C ALA A 73 9.56 4.55 12.27
N VAL A 74 8.40 4.02 11.95
CA VAL A 74 7.72 4.41 10.72
C VAL A 74 7.20 5.82 10.92
N ASN A 75 7.62 6.71 10.06
CA ASN A 75 7.22 8.10 10.05
C ASN A 75 6.17 8.31 8.97
N SER A 76 5.34 9.32 9.13
CA SER A 76 4.33 9.67 8.16
C SER A 76 4.14 11.18 8.07
N TYR A 77 3.72 11.65 6.91
CA TYR A 77 3.17 12.98 6.76
C TYR A 77 2.03 12.97 5.74
N ALA A 78 1.09 13.89 5.92
CA ALA A 78 -0.01 14.10 5.00
C ALA A 78 0.23 15.36 4.18
N PHE A 79 -0.01 15.27 2.88
CA PHE A 79 0.03 16.40 1.97
C PHE A 79 -1.19 16.35 1.06
N SER A 80 -2.10 17.33 1.23
CA SER A 80 -3.37 17.36 0.49
C SER A 80 -4.18 16.06 0.72
N ASP A 81 -4.44 15.30 -0.32
CA ASP A 81 -5.12 14.01 -0.33
C ASP A 81 -4.14 12.81 -0.34
N SER A 82 -2.84 13.07 -0.20
CA SER A 82 -1.80 12.06 -0.19
C SER A 82 -1.27 11.79 1.22
N LEU A 83 -0.96 10.52 1.50
CA LEU A 83 -0.28 10.07 2.70
C LEU A 83 1.06 9.43 2.31
N VAL A 84 2.12 9.84 2.97
CA VAL A 84 3.47 9.28 2.76
C VAL A 84 3.92 8.62 4.05
N PHE A 85 4.33 7.36 3.95
CA PHE A 85 4.93 6.59 5.04
C PHE A 85 6.36 6.23 4.66
N TYR A 86 7.28 6.38 5.61
CA TYR A 86 8.67 6.03 5.37
C TYR A 86 9.33 5.53 6.65
N ALA A 87 10.32 4.66 6.50
CA ALA A 87 11.22 4.25 7.55
C ALA A 87 12.64 4.28 7.03
N SER A 88 13.59 4.68 7.87
CA SER A 88 14.99 4.55 7.55
C SER A 88 15.40 3.08 7.66
N LEU A 89 16.12 2.59 6.68
CA LEU A 89 16.75 1.26 6.72
C LEU A 89 18.15 1.31 7.33
N ASN A 90 18.67 2.51 7.65
CA ASN A 90 19.94 2.65 8.36
C ASN A 90 19.70 2.49 9.87
N THR A 91 20.39 1.54 10.47
CA THR A 91 20.47 1.50 11.94
C THR A 91 21.43 2.58 12.44
N GLN A 92 21.22 3.07 13.66
CA GLN A 92 22.14 4.01 14.31
C GLN A 92 23.57 3.45 14.44
N GLN A 93 23.73 2.12 14.35
CA GLN A 93 25.02 1.43 14.43
C GLN A 93 25.57 1.00 13.06
N GLY A 94 24.89 1.32 11.95
CA GLY A 94 25.37 1.08 10.58
C GLY A 94 25.50 -0.39 10.15
N ARG A 95 25.01 -1.36 10.94
CA ARG A 95 25.30 -2.78 10.74
C ARG A 95 24.11 -3.68 10.41
N LEU A 96 22.88 -3.26 10.69
CA LEU A 96 21.70 -4.12 10.48
C LEU A 96 20.63 -3.33 9.77
N VAL A 97 20.15 -3.90 8.68
CA VAL A 97 19.04 -3.33 7.90
C VAL A 97 17.74 -3.96 8.40
N PRO A 98 16.84 -3.22 9.05
CA PRO A 98 15.67 -3.81 9.66
C PRO A 98 14.58 -4.08 8.60
N VAL A 99 14.49 -5.32 8.12
CA VAL A 99 13.37 -5.77 7.27
C VAL A 99 12.04 -5.72 8.03
N SER A 100 12.08 -5.72 9.36
CA SER A 100 10.88 -5.58 10.20
C SER A 100 10.12 -4.27 9.96
N SER A 101 10.80 -3.16 9.63
CA SER A 101 10.11 -1.91 9.27
C SER A 101 9.39 -2.03 7.93
N CYS A 102 9.97 -2.75 6.96
CA CYS A 102 9.30 -3.07 5.69
C CYS A 102 8.04 -3.89 5.94
N PHE A 103 8.14 -4.90 6.79
CA PHE A 103 7.01 -5.73 7.20
C PHE A 103 5.88 -4.88 7.82
N SER A 104 6.19 -4.02 8.79
CA SER A 104 5.17 -3.17 9.45
C SER A 104 4.45 -2.27 8.43
N ILE A 105 5.19 -1.68 7.49
CA ILE A 105 4.63 -0.84 6.44
C ILE A 105 3.73 -1.66 5.51
N LEU A 106 4.19 -2.80 4.99
CA LEU A 106 3.40 -3.62 4.06
C LEU A 106 2.13 -4.17 4.71
N ALA A 107 2.24 -4.69 5.94
CA ALA A 107 1.11 -5.20 6.69
C ALA A 107 0.05 -4.13 6.93
N ALA A 108 0.46 -2.93 7.34
CA ALA A 108 -0.45 -1.82 7.54
C ALA A 108 -1.15 -1.40 6.24
N LEU A 109 -0.40 -1.35 5.14
CA LEU A 109 -0.90 -0.91 3.85
C LEU A 109 -1.95 -1.85 3.27
N VAL A 110 -1.65 -3.16 3.27
CA VAL A 110 -2.57 -4.14 2.69
C VAL A 110 -3.87 -4.24 3.50
N CYS A 111 -3.77 -4.15 4.83
CA CYS A 111 -4.95 -4.10 5.70
C CYS A 111 -5.75 -2.81 5.46
N ALA A 112 -5.07 -1.66 5.38
CA ALA A 112 -5.71 -0.37 5.13
C ALA A 112 -6.35 -0.32 3.75
N GLN A 113 -5.74 -0.90 2.73
CA GLN A 113 -6.32 -0.98 1.39
C GLN A 113 -7.64 -1.75 1.40
N LEU A 114 -7.66 -2.94 1.98
CA LEU A 114 -8.88 -3.75 2.04
C LEU A 114 -9.98 -3.06 2.85
N TRP A 115 -9.60 -2.50 3.99
CA TRP A 115 -10.52 -1.77 4.85
C TRP A 115 -11.11 -0.52 4.15
N ALA A 116 -10.29 0.27 3.48
CA ALA A 116 -10.72 1.46 2.76
C ALA A 116 -11.66 1.11 1.60
N LEU A 117 -11.33 0.08 0.81
CA LEU A 117 -12.19 -0.41 -0.27
C LEU A 117 -13.54 -0.88 0.27
N ALA A 118 -13.56 -1.58 1.39
CA ALA A 118 -14.80 -2.04 2.05
C ALA A 118 -15.70 -0.89 2.54
N ARG A 119 -15.14 0.31 2.71
CA ARG A 119 -15.85 1.55 3.09
C ARG A 119 -16.10 2.52 1.93
N GLY A 120 -15.73 2.14 0.72
CA GLY A 120 -15.92 2.99 -0.47
C GLY A 120 -14.90 4.12 -0.60
N TYR A 121 -13.72 3.97 0.00
CA TYR A 121 -12.57 4.89 -0.15
C TYR A 121 -11.48 4.26 -1.02
N PRO A 122 -11.62 4.29 -2.35
CA PRO A 122 -10.61 3.73 -3.24
C PRO A 122 -9.37 4.63 -3.25
N PHE A 123 -8.21 4.04 -2.99
CA PHE A 123 -6.93 4.73 -3.14
C PHE A 123 -5.92 3.88 -3.90
N ARG A 124 -4.91 4.51 -4.43
CA ARG A 124 -3.76 3.88 -5.10
C ARG A 124 -2.51 4.17 -4.30
N GLY A 125 -1.49 3.36 -4.48
CA GLY A 125 -0.21 3.59 -3.82
C GLY A 125 0.95 2.95 -4.55
N GLY A 126 2.17 3.39 -4.17
CA GLY A 126 3.42 2.80 -4.60
C GLY A 126 4.34 2.58 -3.41
N VAL A 127 5.07 1.47 -3.42
CA VAL A 127 6.09 1.14 -2.42
C VAL A 127 7.43 0.97 -3.13
N GLU A 128 8.42 1.74 -2.72
CA GLU A 128 9.77 1.64 -3.27
C GLU A 128 10.82 1.85 -2.18
N ILE A 129 12.03 1.40 -2.46
CA ILE A 129 13.23 1.57 -1.63
C ILE A 129 14.25 2.42 -2.39
N GLY A 130 14.95 3.29 -1.70
CA GLY A 130 15.96 4.09 -2.35
C GLY A 130 16.51 5.19 -1.45
N ARG A 131 17.31 6.08 -2.05
CA ARG A 131 17.88 7.22 -1.34
C ARG A 131 16.81 8.29 -1.12
N ALA A 132 16.77 8.80 0.11
CA ALA A 132 15.92 9.91 0.47
C ALA A 132 16.58 10.73 1.61
N ALA A 133 16.24 12.01 1.68
CA ALA A 133 16.62 12.88 2.79
C ALA A 133 15.36 13.32 3.53
N VAL A 134 15.44 13.38 4.84
CA VAL A 134 14.40 13.93 5.71
C VAL A 134 14.79 15.34 6.10
N PHE A 135 13.87 16.28 5.98
CA PHE A 135 14.06 17.68 6.37
C PHE A 135 12.80 18.23 7.06
N ASN A 136 12.95 19.35 7.76
CA ASN A 136 11.86 19.97 8.54
C ASN A 136 11.11 18.98 9.46
N GLY A 137 11.85 18.01 10.03
CA GLY A 137 11.34 17.08 11.03
C GLY A 137 10.66 15.83 10.48
N ASN A 138 9.90 15.91 9.40
CA ASN A 138 9.16 14.76 8.90
C ASN A 138 8.93 14.72 7.39
N GLN A 139 9.34 15.76 6.65
CA GLN A 139 9.23 15.77 5.20
C GLN A 139 10.34 14.94 4.57
N ILE A 140 10.01 14.16 3.54
CA ILE A 140 10.96 13.34 2.81
C ILE A 140 11.06 13.83 1.36
N LEU A 141 12.28 13.86 0.84
CA LEU A 141 12.57 14.18 -0.55
C LEU A 141 13.65 13.24 -1.09
N GLY A 142 13.50 12.82 -2.31
CA GLY A 142 14.51 12.02 -3.00
C GLY A 142 13.94 11.01 -3.99
N PRO A 143 14.83 10.28 -4.71
CA PRO A 143 14.41 9.30 -5.71
C PRO A 143 13.39 8.29 -5.19
N ALA A 144 13.57 7.75 -3.99
CA ALA A 144 12.63 6.77 -3.42
C ALA A 144 11.17 7.28 -3.37
N LEU A 145 10.96 8.57 -3.04
CA LEU A 145 9.64 9.16 -3.06
C LEU A 145 9.13 9.33 -4.50
N SER A 146 9.97 9.83 -5.40
CA SER A 146 9.59 10.02 -6.81
C SER A 146 9.20 8.71 -7.47
N ASP A 147 9.97 7.65 -7.21
CA ASP A 147 9.72 6.32 -7.77
C ASP A 147 8.42 5.72 -7.18
N ALA A 148 8.16 5.92 -5.89
CA ALA A 148 6.89 5.51 -5.27
C ALA A 148 5.67 6.26 -5.83
N VAL A 149 5.81 7.56 -6.16
CA VAL A 149 4.77 8.35 -6.84
C VAL A 149 4.53 7.82 -8.26
N GLN A 150 5.60 7.50 -9.00
CA GLN A 150 5.46 6.91 -10.34
C GLN A 150 4.72 5.57 -10.30
N LEU A 151 5.02 4.71 -9.32
CA LEU A 151 4.30 3.45 -9.12
C LEU A 151 2.82 3.70 -8.80
N GLU A 152 2.51 4.69 -7.96
CA GLU A 152 1.13 5.07 -7.67
C GLU A 152 0.40 5.48 -8.96
N GLU A 153 1.00 6.30 -9.82
CA GLU A 153 0.43 6.72 -11.10
C GLU A 153 0.22 5.53 -12.06
N GLN A 154 1.14 4.55 -12.06
CA GLN A 154 1.06 3.33 -12.85
C GLN A 154 -0.02 2.35 -12.35
N ALA A 155 -0.48 2.46 -11.11
CA ALA A 155 -1.44 1.52 -10.53
C ALA A 155 -2.77 1.45 -11.29
N GLN A 156 -3.15 2.50 -12.01
CA GLN A 156 -4.34 2.65 -12.88
C GLN A 156 -5.70 2.41 -12.20
N PHE A 157 -5.82 1.43 -11.31
CA PHE A 157 -7.00 1.18 -10.48
C PHE A 157 -6.60 1.08 -9.00
N PRO A 158 -7.55 1.09 -8.05
CA PRO A 158 -7.25 1.06 -6.61
C PRO A 158 -6.47 -0.20 -6.19
N ARG A 159 -5.15 -0.11 -6.19
CA ARG A 159 -4.19 -1.11 -5.71
C ARG A 159 -2.89 -0.42 -5.32
N ILE A 160 -2.02 -1.14 -4.62
CA ILE A 160 -0.70 -0.67 -4.24
C ILE A 160 0.34 -1.46 -5.02
N LEU A 161 1.11 -0.77 -5.86
CA LEU A 161 2.21 -1.38 -6.60
C LEU A 161 3.48 -1.44 -5.74
N VAL A 162 4.27 -2.46 -6.00
CA VAL A 162 5.57 -2.70 -5.37
C VAL A 162 6.64 -2.58 -6.43
N GLY A 163 7.62 -1.71 -6.19
CA GLY A 163 8.74 -1.53 -7.12
C GLY A 163 9.72 -2.69 -7.09
N ASN A 164 10.41 -2.85 -8.22
CA ASN A 164 11.39 -3.92 -8.36
C ASN A 164 12.55 -3.77 -7.37
N GLY A 165 12.99 -2.54 -7.10
CA GLY A 165 14.07 -2.29 -6.13
C GLY A 165 13.70 -2.77 -4.73
N PHE A 166 12.45 -2.54 -4.30
CA PHE A 166 11.96 -3.03 -3.03
C PHE A 166 11.85 -4.56 -3.01
N HIS A 167 11.33 -5.17 -4.06
CA HIS A 167 11.23 -6.62 -4.19
C HIS A 167 12.61 -7.30 -4.19
N ASP A 168 13.57 -6.77 -4.96
CA ASP A 168 14.95 -7.28 -5.00
C ASP A 168 15.63 -7.18 -3.63
N TYR A 169 15.38 -6.11 -2.89
CA TYR A 169 15.83 -5.96 -1.51
C TYR A 169 15.30 -7.08 -0.61
N LEU A 170 14.01 -7.38 -0.68
CA LEU A 170 13.42 -8.49 0.07
C LEU A 170 14.00 -9.84 -0.35
N GLN A 171 14.17 -10.08 -1.66
CA GLN A 171 14.78 -11.29 -2.20
C GLN A 171 16.24 -11.49 -1.73
N LEU A 172 17.00 -10.40 -1.60
CA LEU A 172 18.35 -10.45 -1.06
C LEU A 172 18.33 -10.91 0.41
N HIS A 173 17.41 -10.33 1.21
CA HIS A 173 17.34 -10.65 2.64
C HIS A 173 16.72 -12.01 2.93
N SER A 174 15.87 -12.55 2.06
CA SER A 174 15.34 -13.91 2.18
C SER A 174 16.39 -15.01 1.94
N LYS A 175 17.55 -14.64 1.39
CA LYS A 175 18.66 -15.56 1.10
C LYS A 175 19.87 -15.36 2.00
N LEU A 176 19.74 -14.57 3.08
CA LEU A 176 20.82 -14.38 4.04
C LEU A 176 21.21 -15.71 4.70
N PRO A 177 22.51 -15.94 4.99
CA PRO A 177 22.93 -17.11 5.73
C PRO A 177 22.33 -17.09 7.15
N LEU A 178 21.89 -18.26 7.62
CA LEU A 178 21.25 -18.43 8.94
C LEU A 178 22.29 -18.55 10.09
N ASP A 179 23.42 -17.90 9.95
CA ASP A 179 24.58 -17.95 10.86
C ASP A 179 24.40 -17.11 12.10
N THR A 180 23.55 -16.09 12.04
CA THR A 180 23.23 -15.22 13.18
C THR A 180 21.71 -15.16 13.44
N PRO A 181 21.27 -14.92 14.69
CA PRO A 181 19.86 -14.70 15.01
C PRO A 181 19.26 -13.51 14.23
N GLU A 182 20.06 -12.47 13.99
CA GLU A 182 19.68 -11.28 13.26
C GLU A 182 19.39 -11.60 11.76
N ASN A 183 20.28 -12.36 11.11
CA ASN A 183 20.06 -12.78 9.74
C ASN A 183 18.82 -13.67 9.62
N ARG A 184 18.61 -14.58 10.56
CA ARG A 184 17.41 -15.42 10.63
C ARG A 184 16.14 -14.59 10.75
N ALA A 185 16.13 -13.58 11.62
CA ALA A 185 14.98 -12.71 11.79
C ALA A 185 14.70 -11.88 10.52
N ASN A 186 15.74 -11.32 9.89
CA ASN A 186 15.60 -10.57 8.64
C ASN A 186 15.09 -11.48 7.50
N GLN A 187 15.60 -12.71 7.41
CA GLN A 187 15.11 -13.67 6.43
C GLN A 187 13.62 -13.97 6.63
N GLU A 188 13.19 -14.30 7.84
CA GLU A 188 11.79 -14.59 8.13
C GLU A 188 10.86 -13.42 7.77
N PHE A 189 11.25 -12.17 8.13
CA PHE A 189 10.47 -11.00 7.76
C PHE A 189 10.44 -10.77 6.24
N ALA A 190 11.55 -11.01 5.55
CA ALA A 190 11.62 -10.89 4.10
C ALA A 190 10.71 -11.90 3.41
N GLU A 191 10.73 -13.17 3.84
CA GLU A 191 9.86 -14.22 3.30
C GLU A 191 8.38 -13.90 3.52
N ILE A 192 8.01 -13.42 4.70
CA ILE A 192 6.65 -12.97 4.98
C ILE A 192 6.27 -11.80 4.05
N CYS A 193 7.14 -10.80 3.89
CA CYS A 193 6.88 -9.66 2.99
C CYS A 193 6.70 -10.11 1.54
N ILE A 194 7.53 -11.03 1.05
CA ILE A 194 7.43 -11.59 -0.31
C ILE A 194 6.07 -12.32 -0.48
N GLY A 195 5.62 -13.04 0.54
CA GLY A 195 4.31 -13.69 0.55
C GLY A 195 3.11 -12.74 0.46
N HIS A 196 3.31 -11.42 0.65
CA HIS A 196 2.28 -10.39 0.49
C HIS A 196 2.30 -9.71 -0.89
N ILE A 197 3.21 -10.13 -1.76
CA ILE A 197 3.39 -9.56 -3.08
C ILE A 197 2.92 -10.58 -4.10
N CYS A 198 2.04 -10.16 -5.00
CA CYS A 198 1.63 -10.96 -6.14
C CYS A 198 2.03 -10.29 -7.45
N GLU A 199 2.36 -11.12 -8.44
CA GLU A 199 2.48 -10.67 -9.81
C GLU A 199 1.09 -10.63 -10.46
N SER A 200 0.83 -9.59 -11.22
CA SER A 200 -0.36 -9.47 -12.04
C SER A 200 -0.01 -8.86 -13.39
N ASP A 201 -0.79 -9.18 -14.41
CA ASP A 201 -0.68 -8.50 -15.70
C ASP A 201 -1.03 -7.02 -15.52
N GLU A 202 -0.28 -6.16 -16.20
CA GLU A 202 -0.67 -4.75 -16.32
C GLU A 202 -2.04 -4.67 -16.99
N PRO A 203 -3.01 -3.93 -16.44
CA PRO A 203 -4.30 -3.76 -17.09
C PRO A 203 -4.10 -3.20 -18.49
N CYS A 204 -4.78 -3.79 -19.46
CA CYS A 204 -4.74 -3.30 -20.83
C CYS A 204 -5.03 -1.79 -20.86
N ARG A 205 -4.15 -1.00 -21.45
CA ARG A 205 -4.35 0.44 -21.63
C ARG A 205 -5.48 0.65 -22.62
N LEU A 206 -6.73 0.63 -22.17
CA LEU A 206 -7.95 0.69 -22.96
C LEU A 206 -8.07 1.90 -23.91
N HIS A 207 -7.15 2.84 -23.84
CA HIS A 207 -7.13 4.04 -24.65
C HIS A 207 -6.03 4.08 -25.72
N GLU A 208 -5.21 3.03 -25.82
CA GLU A 208 -4.16 2.93 -26.83
C GLU A 208 -4.33 1.60 -27.58
N PRO A 209 -5.36 1.47 -28.47
CA PRO A 209 -5.61 0.23 -29.21
C PRO A 209 -4.41 -0.19 -30.06
N ASP A 210 -3.56 0.74 -30.48
CA ASP A 210 -2.37 0.46 -31.28
C ASP A 210 -1.25 -0.26 -30.51
N LYS A 211 -1.31 -0.26 -29.18
CA LYS A 211 -0.34 -0.95 -28.30
C LYS A 211 -0.81 -2.32 -27.79
N ALA A 212 -1.91 -2.84 -28.28
CA ALA A 212 -2.45 -4.14 -27.88
C ALA A 212 -1.46 -5.31 -28.10
N ASN A 213 -0.42 -5.11 -28.90
CA ASN A 213 0.65 -6.09 -29.17
C ASN A 213 1.94 -5.86 -28.35
N GLU A 214 2.02 -4.83 -27.48
CA GLU A 214 3.14 -4.69 -26.56
C GLU A 214 3.08 -5.86 -25.55
N ARG A 215 4.26 -6.43 -25.24
CA ARG A 215 4.38 -7.49 -24.22
C ARG A 215 3.66 -7.05 -22.96
N LYS A 216 2.72 -7.88 -22.48
CA LYS A 216 2.08 -7.69 -21.18
C LYS A 216 3.18 -7.47 -20.14
N THR A 217 3.26 -6.27 -19.59
CA THR A 217 4.21 -5.97 -18.54
C THR A 217 3.65 -6.55 -17.26
N ARG A 218 4.41 -7.41 -16.61
CA ARG A 218 4.06 -7.89 -15.28
C ARG A 218 4.40 -6.81 -14.26
N VAL A 219 3.48 -6.59 -13.36
CA VAL A 219 3.65 -5.65 -12.25
C VAL A 219 3.47 -6.37 -10.92
N LEU A 220 4.23 -5.94 -9.94
CA LEU A 220 4.12 -6.43 -8.56
C LEU A 220 3.12 -5.58 -7.81
N SER A 221 2.22 -6.21 -7.08
CA SER A 221 1.25 -5.50 -6.22
C SER A 221 1.09 -6.22 -4.89
N LEU A 222 0.59 -5.51 -3.87
CA LEU A 222 0.24 -6.13 -2.60
C LEU A 222 -0.96 -7.07 -2.81
N ASP A 223 -0.96 -8.19 -2.10
CA ASP A 223 -1.99 -9.23 -2.19
C ASP A 223 -2.93 -9.19 -0.99
N VAL A 224 -4.14 -8.66 -1.20
CA VAL A 224 -5.19 -8.63 -0.18
C VAL A 224 -5.74 -10.02 0.19
N HIS A 225 -5.40 -11.06 -0.57
CA HIS A 225 -5.80 -12.46 -0.35
C HIS A 225 -4.74 -13.29 0.36
N SER A 226 -3.57 -12.73 0.68
CA SER A 226 -2.53 -13.51 1.35
C SER A 226 -3.02 -14.06 2.69
N ASP A 227 -2.59 -15.29 3.01
CA ASP A 227 -2.94 -15.94 4.29
C ASP A 227 -2.57 -15.10 5.50
N PHE A 228 -1.55 -14.31 5.37
CA PHE A 228 -1.13 -13.40 6.44
C PHE A 228 -2.14 -12.26 6.64
N VAL A 229 -2.63 -11.64 5.58
CA VAL A 229 -3.68 -10.61 5.67
C VAL A 229 -4.93 -11.21 6.31
N ALA A 230 -5.30 -12.41 5.88
CA ALA A 230 -6.39 -13.15 6.51
C ALA A 230 -6.14 -13.40 8.01
N GLY A 231 -4.91 -13.77 8.37
CA GLY A 231 -4.51 -13.94 9.77
C GLY A 231 -4.50 -12.66 10.60
N LEU A 232 -4.06 -11.53 10.02
CA LEU A 232 -4.06 -10.22 10.70
C LEU A 232 -5.47 -9.69 10.95
N ILE A 233 -6.35 -9.80 9.95
CA ILE A 233 -7.73 -9.29 10.01
C ILE A 233 -8.64 -10.28 10.72
N GLY A 234 -8.31 -11.57 10.69
CA GLY A 234 -9.09 -12.63 11.32
C GLY A 234 -10.44 -12.86 10.65
N GLU A 235 -11.46 -13.19 11.43
CA GLU A 235 -12.80 -13.56 10.94
C GLU A 235 -13.47 -12.50 10.05
N GLN A 236 -13.05 -11.24 10.16
CA GLN A 236 -13.62 -10.14 9.37
C GLN A 236 -13.08 -10.08 7.94
N HIS A 237 -12.00 -10.79 7.60
CA HIS A 237 -11.33 -10.70 6.30
C HIS A 237 -12.29 -10.94 5.12
N GLN A 238 -13.04 -12.05 5.16
CA GLN A 238 -13.98 -12.39 4.11
C GLN A 238 -15.13 -11.37 3.99
N ALA A 239 -15.60 -10.85 5.12
CA ALA A 239 -16.65 -9.83 5.14
C ALA A 239 -16.16 -8.51 4.51
N LEU A 240 -14.90 -8.11 4.77
CA LEU A 240 -14.29 -6.93 4.14
C LEU A 240 -14.09 -7.13 2.63
N LEU A 241 -13.62 -8.30 2.19
CA LEU A 241 -13.51 -8.64 0.76
C LEU A 241 -14.86 -8.54 0.05
N ASN A 242 -15.92 -9.08 0.66
CA ASN A 242 -17.25 -9.03 0.07
C ASN A 242 -17.77 -7.59 -0.03
N LYS A 243 -17.58 -6.76 0.99
CA LYS A 243 -17.94 -5.34 0.94
C LYS A 243 -17.13 -4.57 -0.14
N ALA A 244 -15.83 -4.84 -0.25
CA ALA A 244 -14.99 -4.23 -1.28
C ALA A 244 -15.43 -4.63 -2.69
N ARG A 245 -15.84 -5.89 -2.91
CA ARG A 245 -16.41 -6.36 -4.18
C ARG A 245 -17.73 -5.67 -4.50
N SER A 246 -18.65 -5.62 -3.52
CA SER A 246 -19.94 -4.93 -3.71
C SER A 246 -19.75 -3.45 -4.02
N PHE A 247 -18.76 -2.79 -3.41
CA PHE A 247 -18.38 -1.43 -3.76
C PHE A 247 -17.91 -1.33 -5.22
N ALA A 248 -17.01 -2.22 -5.65
CA ALA A 248 -16.52 -2.21 -7.04
C ALA A 248 -17.64 -2.45 -8.04
N GLU A 249 -18.56 -3.38 -7.77
CA GLU A 249 -19.74 -3.66 -8.60
C GLU A 249 -20.67 -2.45 -8.70
N HIS A 250 -20.93 -1.77 -7.58
CA HIS A 250 -21.72 -0.54 -7.57
C HIS A 250 -21.09 0.56 -8.43
N GLU A 251 -19.78 0.77 -8.32
CA GLU A 251 -19.08 1.80 -9.10
C GLU A 251 -19.02 1.43 -10.60
N ILE A 252 -18.93 0.14 -10.96
CA ILE A 252 -19.06 -0.31 -12.35
C ILE A 252 -20.43 0.11 -12.90
N GLN A 253 -21.50 -0.19 -12.20
CA GLN A 253 -22.86 0.19 -12.62
C GLN A 253 -23.02 1.70 -12.73
N ARG A 254 -22.50 2.44 -11.75
CA ARG A 254 -22.56 3.90 -11.72
C ARG A 254 -21.88 4.56 -12.91
N PHE A 255 -20.73 4.04 -13.37
CA PHE A 255 -19.96 4.64 -14.45
C PHE A 255 -20.20 4.04 -15.83
N SER A 256 -20.86 2.88 -15.93
CA SER A 256 -21.18 2.26 -17.21
C SER A 256 -22.08 3.18 -18.04
N GLY A 257 -21.70 3.35 -19.31
CA GLY A 257 -22.46 4.16 -20.27
C GLY A 257 -22.15 5.67 -20.28
N HIS A 258 -21.49 6.22 -19.24
CA HIS A 258 -21.11 7.64 -19.25
C HIS A 258 -19.62 7.92 -18.92
N ASN A 259 -18.95 6.99 -18.26
CA ASN A 259 -17.49 7.05 -18.04
C ASN A 259 -16.87 5.65 -18.09
N GLU A 260 -16.76 5.11 -19.28
CA GLU A 260 -16.29 3.75 -19.50
C GLU A 260 -14.86 3.51 -19.03
N LYS A 261 -14.02 4.57 -18.99
CA LYS A 261 -12.69 4.51 -18.43
C LYS A 261 -12.69 4.19 -16.93
N LEU A 262 -13.57 4.84 -16.16
CA LEU A 262 -13.73 4.54 -14.75
C LEU A 262 -14.38 3.17 -14.53
N ALA A 263 -15.43 2.84 -15.26
CA ALA A 263 -16.06 1.52 -15.19
C ALA A 263 -15.04 0.39 -15.40
N CYS A 264 -14.15 0.54 -16.39
CA CYS A 264 -13.09 -0.42 -16.64
C CYS A 264 -12.10 -0.55 -15.49
N ARG A 265 -11.69 0.55 -14.87
CA ARG A 265 -10.82 0.51 -13.69
C ARG A 265 -11.44 -0.28 -12.53
N TYR A 266 -12.74 -0.15 -12.32
CA TYR A 266 -13.44 -0.92 -11.29
C TYR A 266 -13.65 -2.39 -11.68
N ARG A 267 -13.76 -2.73 -12.98
CA ARG A 267 -13.73 -4.14 -13.44
C ARG A 267 -12.38 -4.79 -13.14
N HIS A 268 -11.25 -4.08 -13.35
CA HIS A 268 -9.93 -4.57 -12.94
C HIS A 268 -9.82 -4.74 -11.42
N LEU A 269 -10.34 -3.79 -10.65
CA LEU A 269 -10.41 -3.91 -9.18
C LEU A 269 -11.23 -5.14 -8.78
N LEU A 270 -12.38 -5.37 -9.41
CA LEU A 270 -13.22 -6.53 -9.10
C LEU A 270 -12.49 -7.86 -9.40
N ASN A 271 -11.75 -7.93 -10.51
CA ASN A 271 -10.93 -9.10 -10.84
C ASN A 271 -9.82 -9.32 -9.80
N TYR A 272 -9.12 -8.26 -9.41
CA TYR A 272 -8.10 -8.29 -8.36
C TYR A 272 -8.69 -8.77 -7.03
N LEU A 273 -9.84 -8.24 -6.60
CA LEU A 273 -10.56 -8.66 -5.39
C LEU A 273 -11.18 -10.06 -5.53
N GLY A 274 -11.33 -10.60 -6.73
CA GLY A 274 -11.78 -11.97 -7.01
C GLY A 274 -10.67 -13.01 -6.97
N GLY A 275 -9.41 -12.61 -6.76
CA GLY A 275 -8.25 -13.51 -6.79
C GLY A 275 -7.92 -14.03 -8.20
N LYS A 276 -8.49 -13.42 -9.24
CA LYS A 276 -8.13 -13.71 -10.64
C LYS A 276 -6.83 -12.94 -10.94
N ARG A 277 -5.74 -13.68 -11.01
CA ARG A 277 -4.39 -13.18 -11.28
C ARG A 277 -4.05 -13.30 -12.76
#